data_3d505063df4f5a0471660c84352d091d
#
_entry.id   3d505063df4f5a0471660c84352d091d
#
_cell.length_a   1.000
_cell.length_b   1.000
_cell.length_c   1.000
_cell.angle_alpha   90.00
_cell.angle_beta   90.00
_cell.angle_gamma   90.00
#
_symmetry.space_group_name_H-M   'P 1'
#
loop_
_entity.id
_entity.type
_entity.pdbx_description
1 polymer ?
#
loop_
_entity_poly.entity_id
_entity_poly.type
_entity_poly.pdbx_seq_one_letter_code
_entity_poly.pdbx_strand_id
1 'polypeptide(L)'
;MGKDLKGKELGTGLRQRKDGRYEARAKINGIDINLYDVDLKKLKVLFEKAKEEARNNIDIKRQKVTLNEWFEEWFANYKIPNIKETSVFPMRSKYYNTFGKAIGDMKVTDIRNLDIQRVINDMNKQGRASSSMRDALGRVRECLESAKNNRIIDINPCFE
;
A
#
# COMPACT_ATOMS: atom_id res chain seq x y z
N MET A 1 31.61 -2.97 12.77
CA MET A 1 30.43 -3.05 13.66
C MET A 1 30.24 -1.70 14.34
N GLY A 2 28.98 -1.25 14.45
CA GLY A 2 28.69 0.01 15.14
C GLY A 2 28.73 -0.14 16.66
N LYS A 3 29.15 0.92 17.35
CA LYS A 3 29.33 0.94 18.80
C LYS A 3 28.50 2.05 19.43
N ASP A 4 28.19 1.91 20.72
CA ASP A 4 27.66 3.00 21.53
C ASP A 4 28.76 3.95 21.99
N LEU A 5 28.39 5.03 22.68
CA LEU A 5 29.35 6.02 23.20
C LEU A 5 30.27 5.46 24.32
N LYS A 6 29.94 4.29 24.87
CA LYS A 6 30.75 3.57 25.88
C LYS A 6 31.61 2.46 25.26
N GLY A 7 31.58 2.33 23.92
CA GLY A 7 32.38 1.33 23.19
C GLY A 7 31.73 -0.06 23.06
N LYS A 8 30.51 -0.26 23.58
CA LYS A 8 29.77 -1.53 23.47
C LYS A 8 29.27 -1.74 22.06
N GLU A 9 29.41 -2.94 21.54
CA GLU A 9 28.95 -3.31 20.22
C GLU A 9 27.40 -3.37 20.16
N LEU A 10 26.82 -2.72 19.16
CA LEU A 10 25.37 -2.63 18.94
C LEU A 10 24.85 -3.59 17.85
N GLY A 11 25.76 -4.01 16.94
CA GLY A 11 25.45 -4.80 15.76
C GLY A 11 25.69 -4.04 14.46
N THR A 12 25.54 -4.75 13.34
CA THR A 12 25.77 -4.20 12.00
C THR A 12 24.71 -3.16 11.65
N GLY A 13 25.15 -1.99 11.16
CA GLY A 13 24.26 -0.91 10.76
C GLY A 13 23.72 -0.05 11.89
N LEU A 14 24.09 -0.34 13.15
CA LEU A 14 23.64 0.42 14.33
C LEU A 14 24.79 1.21 14.94
N ARG A 15 24.55 2.45 15.34
CA ARG A 15 25.49 3.28 16.10
C ARG A 15 24.76 4.21 17.06
N GLN A 16 25.43 4.67 18.11
CA GLN A 16 24.96 5.78 18.93
C GLN A 16 25.62 7.07 18.46
N ARG A 17 24.81 8.12 18.31
CA ARG A 17 25.26 9.47 17.93
C ARG A 17 25.71 10.24 19.18
N LYS A 18 26.48 11.31 18.95
CA LYS A 18 26.94 12.21 20.02
C LYS A 18 25.78 12.88 20.81
N ASP A 19 24.62 13.04 20.17
CA ASP A 19 23.39 13.57 20.79
C ASP A 19 22.62 12.54 21.63
N GLY A 20 23.19 11.33 21.83
CA GLY A 20 22.63 10.24 22.63
C GLY A 20 21.64 9.35 21.89
N ARG A 21 21.08 9.76 20.74
CA ARG A 21 20.16 8.95 19.94
C ARG A 21 20.90 7.81 19.25
N TYR A 22 20.19 6.71 19.06
CA TYR A 22 20.66 5.59 18.24
C TYR A 22 20.25 5.80 16.77
N GLU A 23 21.09 5.36 15.88
CA GLU A 23 20.89 5.40 14.43
C GLU A 23 21.06 4.00 13.86
N ALA A 24 20.14 3.62 12.96
CA ALA A 24 20.20 2.37 12.20
C ALA A 24 20.23 2.68 10.70
N ARG A 25 21.20 2.13 9.98
CA ARG A 25 21.38 2.29 8.54
C ARG A 25 21.62 0.96 7.84
N ALA A 26 20.92 0.77 6.73
CA ALA A 26 21.18 -0.33 5.80
C ALA A 26 20.79 0.10 4.38
N LYS A 27 21.38 -0.57 3.39
CA LYS A 27 20.93 -0.51 1.99
C LYS A 27 20.61 -1.92 1.53
N ILE A 28 19.34 -2.17 1.18
CA ILE A 28 18.84 -3.48 0.76
C ILE A 28 18.04 -3.30 -0.52
N ASN A 29 18.38 -4.02 -1.58
CA ASN A 29 17.70 -3.97 -2.88
C ASN A 29 17.55 -2.54 -3.45
N GLY A 30 18.58 -1.67 -3.22
CA GLY A 30 18.54 -0.28 -3.65
C GLY A 30 17.80 0.68 -2.71
N ILE A 31 17.12 0.16 -1.68
CA ILE A 31 16.38 0.96 -0.68
C ILE A 31 17.31 1.36 0.45
N ASP A 32 17.42 2.66 0.70
CA ASP A 32 18.19 3.20 1.82
C ASP A 32 17.30 3.27 3.08
N ILE A 33 17.65 2.48 4.10
CA ILE A 33 16.98 2.47 5.40
C ILE A 33 17.78 3.38 6.34
N ASN A 34 17.13 4.42 6.88
CA ASN A 34 17.69 5.33 7.86
C ASN A 34 16.67 5.56 8.98
N LEU A 35 16.91 5.00 10.16
CA LEU A 35 16.02 5.10 11.32
C LEU A 35 16.77 5.69 12.51
N TYR A 36 16.03 6.41 13.37
CA TYR A 36 16.57 7.06 14.57
C TYR A 36 15.57 6.85 15.73
N ASP A 37 16.08 6.51 16.90
CA ASP A 37 15.28 6.44 18.13
C ASP A 37 16.20 6.68 19.36
N VAL A 38 15.61 7.09 20.47
CA VAL A 38 16.28 7.19 21.76
C VAL A 38 16.33 5.82 22.46
N ASP A 39 15.43 4.92 22.12
CA ASP A 39 15.35 3.55 22.64
C ASP A 39 15.98 2.56 21.66
N LEU A 40 17.11 1.96 22.06
CA LEU A 40 17.81 0.97 21.26
C LEU A 40 16.98 -0.29 20.97
N LYS A 41 16.16 -0.76 21.94
CA LYS A 41 15.34 -1.97 21.75
C LYS A 41 14.28 -1.74 20.67
N LYS A 42 13.58 -0.63 20.79
CA LYS A 42 12.57 -0.20 19.83
C LYS A 42 13.18 0.00 18.44
N LEU A 43 14.33 0.69 18.36
CA LEU A 43 15.02 0.89 17.10
C LEU A 43 15.42 -0.43 16.43
N LYS A 44 15.90 -1.43 17.18
CA LYS A 44 16.26 -2.75 16.65
C LYS A 44 15.04 -3.45 16.03
N VAL A 45 13.90 -3.44 16.70
CA VAL A 45 12.67 -4.04 16.17
C VAL A 45 12.23 -3.37 14.87
N LEU A 46 12.20 -2.03 14.86
CA LEU A 46 11.86 -1.27 13.65
C LEU A 46 12.84 -1.49 12.52
N PHE A 47 14.14 -1.64 12.84
CA PHE A 47 15.17 -1.86 11.85
C PHE A 47 15.10 -3.25 11.20
N GLU A 48 14.84 -4.30 11.99
CA GLU A 48 14.63 -5.65 11.42
C GLU A 48 13.35 -5.67 10.54
N LYS A 49 12.27 -5.05 10.99
CA LYS A 49 11.05 -4.92 10.20
C LYS A 49 11.31 -4.20 8.86
N ALA A 50 11.99 -3.06 8.90
CA ALA A 50 12.33 -2.29 7.70
C ALA A 50 13.26 -3.07 6.75
N LYS A 51 14.20 -3.89 7.30
CA LYS A 51 15.06 -4.77 6.48
C LYS A 51 14.28 -5.89 5.81
N GLU A 52 13.31 -6.47 6.52
CA GLU A 52 12.44 -7.51 5.97
C GLU A 52 11.55 -6.95 4.86
N GLU A 53 10.93 -5.79 5.08
CA GLU A 53 10.16 -5.07 4.08
C GLU A 53 10.99 -4.71 2.83
N ALA A 54 12.23 -4.25 3.02
CA ALA A 54 13.14 -3.96 1.92
C ALA A 54 13.62 -5.23 1.17
N ARG A 55 13.79 -6.36 1.87
CA ARG A 55 14.09 -7.66 1.24
C ARG A 55 12.93 -8.16 0.40
N ASN A 56 11.71 -7.96 0.88
CA ASN A 56 10.48 -8.33 0.18
C ASN A 56 10.15 -7.35 -0.96
N ASN A 57 11.01 -6.36 -1.20
CA ASN A 57 10.83 -5.32 -2.23
C ASN A 57 9.52 -4.54 -2.07
N ILE A 58 9.02 -4.42 -0.84
CA ILE A 58 7.83 -3.65 -0.51
C ILE A 58 8.23 -2.18 -0.54
N ASP A 59 7.73 -1.45 -1.51
CA ASP A 59 7.94 0.00 -1.62
C ASP A 59 7.15 0.71 -0.51
N ILE A 60 7.83 1.12 0.56
CA ILE A 60 7.22 1.80 1.72
C ILE A 60 6.50 3.10 1.30
N LYS A 61 6.93 3.76 0.22
CA LYS A 61 6.24 4.93 -0.32
C LYS A 61 4.91 4.56 -0.96
N ARG A 62 4.82 3.38 -1.59
CA ARG A 62 3.58 2.87 -2.21
C ARG A 62 2.55 2.40 -1.18
N GLN A 63 2.96 2.00 0.03
CA GLN A 63 2.03 1.64 1.12
C GLN A 63 1.17 2.82 1.60
N LYS A 64 1.51 4.07 1.24
CA LYS A 64 0.74 5.26 1.59
C LYS A 64 -0.25 5.69 0.51
N VAL A 65 -0.23 5.02 -0.65
CA VAL A 65 -1.08 5.38 -1.78
C VAL A 65 -2.56 5.14 -1.46
N THR A 66 -3.42 6.08 -1.81
CA THR A 66 -4.87 5.91 -1.71
C THR A 66 -5.41 5.05 -2.84
N LEU A 67 -6.64 4.54 -2.67
CA LEU A 67 -7.27 3.72 -3.72
C LEU A 67 -7.49 4.54 -5.00
N ASN A 68 -7.81 5.84 -4.91
CA ASN A 68 -7.97 6.71 -6.07
C ASN A 68 -6.65 6.92 -6.82
N GLU A 69 -5.56 7.18 -6.09
CA GLU A 69 -4.22 7.33 -6.69
C GLU A 69 -3.77 6.04 -7.36
N TRP A 70 -3.94 4.90 -6.68
CA TRP A 70 -3.60 3.61 -7.26
C TRP A 70 -4.48 3.24 -8.46
N PHE A 71 -5.78 3.54 -8.41
CA PHE A 71 -6.69 3.31 -9.52
C PHE A 71 -6.23 4.05 -10.77
N GLU A 72 -5.86 5.32 -10.67
CA GLU A 72 -5.38 6.09 -11.83
C GLU A 72 -4.07 5.54 -12.39
N GLU A 73 -3.12 5.16 -11.52
CA GLU A 73 -1.85 4.55 -11.96
C GLU A 73 -2.11 3.19 -12.65
N TRP A 74 -2.92 2.33 -12.05
CA TRP A 74 -3.32 1.05 -12.63
C TRP A 74 -4.10 1.23 -13.93
N PHE A 75 -5.07 2.12 -13.95
CA PHE A 75 -5.94 2.34 -15.09
C PHE A 75 -5.13 2.85 -16.30
N ALA A 76 -4.24 3.82 -16.09
CA ALA A 76 -3.37 4.36 -17.13
C ALA A 76 -2.41 3.30 -17.71
N ASN A 77 -1.79 2.49 -16.86
CA ASN A 77 -0.73 1.57 -17.29
C ASN A 77 -1.25 0.20 -17.75
N TYR A 78 -2.36 -0.29 -17.19
CA TYR A 78 -2.85 -1.66 -17.45
C TYR A 78 -4.18 -1.73 -18.21
N LYS A 79 -5.04 -0.71 -18.10
CA LYS A 79 -6.35 -0.74 -18.75
C LYS A 79 -6.40 0.06 -20.04
N ILE A 80 -6.01 1.32 -20.03
CA ILE A 80 -6.07 2.20 -21.22
C ILE A 80 -5.44 1.57 -22.44
N PRO A 81 -4.23 0.94 -22.37
CA PRO A 81 -3.59 0.32 -23.53
C PRO A 81 -4.38 -0.83 -24.14
N ASN A 82 -5.31 -1.42 -23.39
CA ASN A 82 -6.03 -2.65 -23.77
C ASN A 82 -7.54 -2.43 -24.04
N ILE A 83 -8.03 -1.18 -24.02
CA ILE A 83 -9.44 -0.88 -24.24
C ILE A 83 -9.61 0.18 -25.33
N LYS A 84 -10.80 0.22 -25.93
CA LYS A 84 -11.14 1.27 -26.88
C LYS A 84 -11.21 2.64 -26.19
N GLU A 85 -10.76 3.69 -26.84
CA GLU A 85 -10.79 5.07 -26.32
C GLU A 85 -12.19 5.48 -25.83
N THR A 86 -13.24 5.09 -26.55
CA THR A 86 -14.64 5.33 -26.18
C THR A 86 -15.05 4.68 -24.85
N SER A 87 -14.32 3.67 -24.37
CA SER A 87 -14.58 2.97 -23.11
C SER A 87 -13.87 3.60 -21.91
N VAL A 88 -12.85 4.44 -22.12
CA VAL A 88 -12.02 5.04 -21.06
C VAL A 88 -12.87 5.88 -20.11
N PHE A 89 -13.58 6.87 -20.64
CA PHE A 89 -14.41 7.76 -19.82
C PHE A 89 -15.52 7.02 -19.06
N PRO A 90 -16.36 6.16 -19.70
CA PRO A 90 -17.38 5.40 -18.98
C PRO A 90 -16.84 4.51 -17.87
N MET A 91 -15.69 3.84 -18.07
CA MET A 91 -15.09 2.99 -17.06
C MET A 91 -14.60 3.80 -15.85
N ARG A 92 -13.89 4.90 -16.09
CA ARG A 92 -13.41 5.79 -15.04
C ARG A 92 -14.57 6.42 -14.27
N SER A 93 -15.60 6.92 -14.96
CA SER A 93 -16.80 7.49 -14.34
C SER A 93 -17.53 6.49 -13.46
N LYS A 94 -17.69 5.24 -13.91
CA LYS A 94 -18.32 4.18 -13.10
C LYS A 94 -17.54 3.91 -11.80
N TYR A 95 -16.22 3.89 -11.85
CA TYR A 95 -15.38 3.72 -10.65
C TYR A 95 -15.61 4.88 -9.68
N TYR A 96 -15.48 6.13 -10.13
CA TYR A 96 -15.65 7.30 -9.27
C TYR A 96 -17.06 7.47 -8.71
N ASN A 97 -18.07 7.01 -9.42
CA ASN A 97 -19.46 7.02 -8.95
C ASN A 97 -19.82 5.86 -7.99
N THR A 98 -18.85 5.01 -7.66
CA THR A 98 -19.02 3.85 -6.78
C THR A 98 -17.89 3.79 -5.74
N PHE A 99 -16.91 2.94 -5.93
CA PHE A 99 -15.80 2.72 -5.00
C PHE A 99 -14.93 3.96 -4.80
N GLY A 100 -14.65 4.71 -5.85
CA GLY A 100 -13.83 5.93 -5.77
C GLY A 100 -14.43 6.98 -4.85
N LYS A 101 -15.76 7.18 -4.91
CA LYS A 101 -16.46 8.09 -4.01
C LYS A 101 -16.54 7.58 -2.57
N ALA A 102 -16.73 6.28 -2.38
CA ALA A 102 -17.01 5.69 -1.07
C ALA A 102 -15.75 5.45 -0.23
N ILE A 103 -14.69 4.91 -0.85
CA ILE A 103 -13.47 4.48 -0.17
C ILE A 103 -12.19 4.92 -0.91
N GLY A 104 -12.31 5.75 -1.94
CA GLY A 104 -11.18 6.15 -2.79
C GLY A 104 -10.06 6.87 -2.06
N ASP A 105 -10.36 7.59 -0.98
CA ASP A 105 -9.38 8.33 -0.17
C ASP A 105 -8.74 7.46 0.93
N MET A 106 -9.21 6.22 1.11
CA MET A 106 -8.57 5.26 2.00
C MET A 106 -7.25 4.77 1.39
N LYS A 107 -6.25 4.56 2.23
CA LYS A 107 -5.02 3.90 1.80
C LYS A 107 -5.33 2.47 1.38
N VAL A 108 -4.71 2.02 0.28
CA VAL A 108 -4.92 0.66 -0.23
C VAL A 108 -4.65 -0.41 0.84
N THR A 109 -3.65 -0.17 1.70
CA THR A 109 -3.29 -1.06 2.83
C THR A 109 -4.35 -1.16 3.93
N ASP A 110 -5.21 -0.16 4.05
CA ASP A 110 -6.19 -0.07 5.14
C ASP A 110 -7.57 -0.62 4.73
N ILE A 111 -7.77 -0.89 3.43
CA ILE A 111 -9.02 -1.42 2.89
C ILE A 111 -9.21 -2.87 3.28
N ARG A 112 -10.36 -3.18 3.87
CA ARG A 112 -10.74 -4.53 4.29
C ARG A 112 -11.96 -5.03 3.50
N ASN A 113 -12.18 -6.33 3.52
CA ASN A 113 -13.38 -6.95 2.93
C ASN A 113 -14.68 -6.28 3.39
N LEU A 114 -14.77 -5.91 4.67
CA LEU A 114 -15.94 -5.20 5.21
C LEU A 114 -16.22 -3.85 4.51
N ASP A 115 -15.19 -3.11 4.11
CA ASP A 115 -15.36 -1.83 3.43
C ASP A 115 -15.88 -2.04 2.01
N ILE A 116 -15.38 -3.06 1.31
CA ILE A 116 -15.90 -3.51 0.02
C ILE A 116 -17.38 -3.88 0.13
N GLN A 117 -17.73 -4.70 1.14
CA GLN A 117 -19.11 -5.15 1.35
C GLN A 117 -20.06 -3.98 1.66
N ARG A 118 -19.61 -2.99 2.44
CA ARG A 118 -20.41 -1.78 2.72
C ARG A 118 -20.75 -1.02 1.45
N VAL A 119 -19.79 -0.84 0.54
CA VAL A 119 -20.04 -0.17 -0.75
C VAL A 119 -21.09 -0.92 -1.56
N ILE A 120 -21.00 -2.25 -1.65
CA ILE A 120 -21.99 -3.08 -2.36
C ILE A 120 -23.37 -2.99 -1.72
N ASN A 121 -23.45 -3.04 -0.39
CA ASN A 121 -24.71 -2.90 0.34
C ASN A 121 -25.37 -1.53 0.09
N ASP A 122 -24.59 -0.47 0.04
CA ASP A 122 -25.09 0.88 -0.22
C ASP A 122 -25.55 1.03 -1.68
N MET A 123 -24.85 0.42 -2.64
CA MET A 123 -25.32 0.35 -4.02
C MET A 123 -26.68 -0.38 -4.13
N ASN A 124 -26.85 -1.48 -3.37
CA ASN A 124 -28.11 -2.22 -3.32
C ASN A 124 -29.25 -1.39 -2.72
N LYS A 125 -29.00 -0.67 -1.61
CA LYS A 125 -29.98 0.26 -1.01
C LYS A 125 -30.38 1.37 -1.97
N GLN A 126 -29.50 1.80 -2.87
CA GLN A 126 -29.78 2.79 -3.91
C GLN A 126 -30.57 2.20 -5.10
N GLY A 127 -30.95 0.92 -5.05
CA GLY A 127 -31.68 0.25 -6.13
C GLY A 127 -30.85 -0.04 -7.38
N ARG A 128 -29.52 -0.11 -7.27
CA ARG A 128 -28.64 -0.41 -8.40
C ARG A 128 -28.83 -1.86 -8.87
N ALA A 129 -28.86 -2.06 -10.19
CA ALA A 129 -29.00 -3.39 -10.76
C ALA A 129 -27.82 -4.31 -10.35
N SER A 130 -28.10 -5.59 -10.13
CA SER A 130 -27.09 -6.59 -9.74
C SER A 130 -25.93 -6.70 -10.76
N SER A 131 -26.20 -6.49 -12.05
CA SER A 131 -25.17 -6.44 -13.09
C SER A 131 -24.21 -5.27 -12.88
N SER A 132 -24.73 -4.08 -12.50
CA SER A 132 -23.91 -2.90 -12.22
C SER A 132 -23.04 -3.08 -10.98
N MET A 133 -23.57 -3.74 -9.94
CA MET A 133 -22.80 -4.06 -8.73
C MET A 133 -21.68 -5.06 -9.01
N ARG A 134 -21.97 -6.12 -9.79
CA ARG A 134 -20.93 -7.10 -10.21
C ARG A 134 -19.84 -6.46 -11.07
N ASP A 135 -20.21 -5.58 -11.98
CA ASP A 135 -19.27 -4.85 -12.83
C ASP A 135 -18.35 -3.92 -11.99
N ALA A 136 -18.92 -3.17 -11.03
CA ALA A 136 -18.14 -2.33 -10.12
C ALA A 136 -17.20 -3.15 -9.24
N LEU A 137 -17.68 -4.25 -8.64
CA LEU A 137 -16.87 -5.16 -7.83
C LEU A 137 -15.76 -5.81 -8.66
N GLY A 138 -16.04 -6.25 -9.88
CA GLY A 138 -15.05 -6.82 -10.78
C GLY A 138 -13.88 -5.88 -11.05
N ARG A 139 -14.16 -4.59 -11.28
CA ARG A 139 -13.11 -3.58 -11.55
C ARG A 139 -12.24 -3.30 -10.33
N VAL A 140 -12.84 -3.08 -9.15
CA VAL A 140 -12.05 -2.83 -7.95
C VAL A 140 -11.24 -4.07 -7.56
N ARG A 141 -11.78 -5.27 -7.79
CA ARG A 141 -11.07 -6.54 -7.61
C ARG A 141 -9.81 -6.61 -8.48
N GLU A 142 -9.92 -6.30 -9.76
CA GLU A 142 -8.77 -6.28 -10.68
C GLU A 142 -7.73 -5.21 -10.27
N CYS A 143 -8.19 -4.02 -9.89
CA CYS A 143 -7.33 -2.95 -9.41
C CYS A 143 -6.55 -3.37 -8.15
N LEU A 144 -7.22 -3.97 -7.17
CA LEU A 144 -6.60 -4.46 -5.93
C LEU A 144 -5.74 -5.72 -6.16
N GLU A 145 -6.07 -6.57 -7.14
CA GLU A 145 -5.18 -7.67 -7.53
C GLU A 145 -3.88 -7.13 -8.15
N SER A 146 -3.97 -6.08 -8.94
CA SER A 146 -2.78 -5.39 -9.43
C SER A 146 -1.97 -4.77 -8.28
N ALA A 147 -2.62 -4.20 -7.25
CA ALA A 147 -1.94 -3.71 -6.06
C ALA A 147 -1.17 -4.82 -5.32
N LYS A 148 -1.76 -6.00 -5.21
CA LYS A 148 -1.12 -7.20 -4.65
C LYS A 148 0.08 -7.64 -5.50
N ASN A 149 -0.08 -7.75 -6.82
CA ASN A 149 1.00 -8.13 -7.73
C ASN A 149 2.16 -7.13 -7.72
N ASN A 150 1.88 -5.84 -7.45
CA ASN A 150 2.87 -4.78 -7.26
C ASN A 150 3.35 -4.65 -5.80
N ARG A 151 2.98 -5.60 -4.93
CA ARG A 151 3.41 -5.68 -3.51
C ARG A 151 3.06 -4.44 -2.68
N ILE A 152 1.95 -3.79 -2.99
CA ILE A 152 1.39 -2.70 -2.18
C ILE A 152 0.60 -3.28 -1.01
N ILE A 153 -0.10 -4.38 -1.26
CA ILE A 153 -0.82 -5.20 -0.27
C ILE A 153 -0.44 -6.67 -0.43
N ASP A 154 -0.54 -7.43 0.64
CA ASP A 154 -0.24 -8.88 0.64
C ASP A 154 -1.44 -9.71 0.19
N ILE A 155 -2.65 -9.26 0.51
CA ILE A 155 -3.91 -9.97 0.25
C ILE A 155 -4.89 -9.02 -0.42
N ASN A 156 -5.61 -9.52 -1.42
CA ASN A 156 -6.70 -8.76 -2.06
C ASN A 156 -7.98 -8.89 -1.22
N PRO A 157 -8.51 -7.79 -0.65
CA PRO A 157 -9.68 -7.83 0.22
C PRO A 157 -11.00 -8.19 -0.50
N CYS A 158 -10.99 -8.34 -1.82
CA CYS A 158 -12.16 -8.77 -2.60
C CYS A 158 -12.30 -10.30 -2.74
N PHE A 159 -11.41 -11.11 -2.13
CA PHE A 159 -11.37 -12.57 -2.33
C PHE A 159 -11.72 -13.39 -1.08
N GLU A 160 -12.26 -12.79 -0.04
CA GLU A 160 -12.82 -13.53 1.11
C GLU A 160 -14.31 -13.79 0.93
#